data_1739e27ff0dea15d2072c161d1ce4687
#
_entry.id   1739e27ff0dea15d2072c161d1ce4687
#
_cell.length_a   1.000
_cell.length_b   1.000
_cell.length_c   1.000
_cell.angle_alpha   90.00
_cell.angle_beta   90.00
_cell.angle_gamma   90.00
#
_symmetry.space_group_name_H-M   'P 1'
#
loop_
_entity.id
_entity.type
_entity.pdbx_description
1 polymer ?
#
loop_
_entity_poly.entity_id
_entity_poly.type
_entity_poly.pdbx_seq_one_letter_code
_entity_poly.pdbx_strand_id
1 'polypeptide(L)'
;ENTDRPSLMNVVAEAGRKGFLFEKTKGLFRLKDWKNVALFAEEVLPHWERSFTLQFEGDAKLLRHGQRKLSWEMEARSNDEQEMTLRESFQLGTHRLGSEHTRKIARARNGTTYIRGHGLVRLDQDQLEDFEWWQRNRGDSRRTNWPRYMLFSLFARKYLNARPDG
;
A
#
# COMPACT_ATOMS: atom_id res chain seq x y z
N GLU A 1 -31.69 22.36 13.43
CA GLU A 1 -30.52 21.50 13.71
C GLU A 1 -29.51 22.34 14.46
N ASN A 2 -29.36 22.03 15.73
CA ASN A 2 -28.47 22.77 16.61
C ASN A 2 -27.05 22.19 16.45
N THR A 3 -26.31 22.69 15.49
CA THR A 3 -24.90 22.30 15.31
C THR A 3 -24.13 22.93 16.48
N ASP A 4 -23.62 22.08 17.37
CA ASP A 4 -22.78 22.51 18.50
C ASP A 4 -21.50 23.16 17.95
N ARG A 5 -21.51 24.50 17.82
CA ARG A 5 -20.39 25.27 17.29
C ARG A 5 -19.03 25.00 17.96
N PRO A 6 -18.94 24.87 19.29
CA PRO A 6 -17.68 24.53 19.96
C PRO A 6 -17.10 23.19 19.51
N SER A 7 -17.91 22.17 19.38
CA SER A 7 -17.48 20.85 18.91
C SER A 7 -17.00 20.89 17.44
N LEU A 8 -17.70 21.63 16.60
CA LEU A 8 -17.28 21.82 15.20
C LEU A 8 -15.94 22.56 15.11
N MET A 9 -15.74 23.62 15.89
CA MET A 9 -14.47 24.37 15.93
C MET A 9 -13.31 23.49 16.38
N ASN A 10 -13.52 22.62 17.34
CA ASN A 10 -12.52 21.67 17.80
C ASN A 10 -12.14 20.67 16.69
N VAL A 11 -13.11 20.11 15.98
CA VAL A 11 -12.87 19.21 14.83
C VAL A 11 -12.08 19.91 13.74
N VAL A 12 -12.45 21.14 13.39
CA VAL A 12 -11.75 21.94 12.36
C VAL A 12 -10.29 22.22 12.77
N ALA A 13 -10.07 22.63 14.03
CA ALA A 13 -8.74 22.91 14.54
C ALA A 13 -7.87 21.62 14.59
N GLU A 14 -8.46 20.52 14.98
CA GLU A 14 -7.77 19.23 15.03
C GLU A 14 -7.45 18.70 13.62
N ALA A 15 -8.40 18.79 12.69
CA ALA A 15 -8.18 18.45 11.29
C ALA A 15 -7.00 19.23 10.70
N GLY A 16 -6.93 20.54 10.95
CA GLY A 16 -5.82 21.39 10.51
C GLY A 16 -4.47 20.92 11.06
N ARG A 17 -4.41 20.57 12.36
CA ARG A 17 -3.20 20.05 13.02
C ARG A 17 -2.77 18.68 12.46
N LYS A 18 -3.71 17.88 11.98
CA LYS A 18 -3.46 16.53 11.45
C LYS A 18 -3.22 16.52 9.93
N GLY A 19 -2.96 17.68 9.33
CA GLY A 19 -2.57 17.80 7.92
C GLY A 19 -3.73 17.82 6.91
N PHE A 20 -4.95 17.98 7.38
CA PHE A 20 -6.06 18.23 6.48
C PHE A 20 -5.98 19.64 5.90
N LEU A 21 -6.16 19.75 4.60
CA LEU A 21 -6.23 21.01 3.88
C LEU A 21 -7.69 21.37 3.61
N PHE A 22 -8.08 22.56 4.01
CA PHE A 22 -9.42 23.06 3.72
C PHE A 22 -9.54 23.55 2.27
N GLU A 23 -10.39 22.90 1.49
CA GLU A 23 -10.69 23.27 0.11
C GLU A 23 -11.93 24.21 0.11
N LYS A 24 -11.68 25.52 0.09
CA LYS A 24 -12.72 26.57 0.24
C LYS A 24 -13.85 26.46 -0.79
N THR A 25 -13.52 26.10 -2.03
CA THR A 25 -14.48 25.99 -3.14
C THR A 25 -15.53 24.90 -2.93
N LYS A 26 -15.19 23.87 -2.15
CA LYS A 26 -16.07 22.72 -1.87
C LYS A 26 -16.53 22.65 -0.42
N GLY A 27 -15.99 23.48 0.46
CA GLY A 27 -16.28 23.43 1.89
C GLY A 27 -15.80 22.13 2.56
N LEU A 28 -14.74 21.50 2.04
CA LEU A 28 -14.29 20.17 2.46
C LEU A 28 -12.87 20.21 2.98
N PHE A 29 -12.59 19.33 3.94
CA PHE A 29 -11.23 19.00 4.35
C PHE A 29 -10.69 17.82 3.55
N ARG A 30 -9.44 17.90 3.10
CA ARG A 30 -8.80 16.89 2.26
C ARG A 30 -7.43 16.50 2.79
N LEU A 31 -7.17 15.20 2.86
CA LEU A 31 -5.82 14.63 2.98
C LEU A 31 -5.29 14.28 1.59
N LYS A 32 -4.10 14.78 1.25
CA LYS A 32 -3.52 14.59 -0.10
C LYS A 32 -2.60 13.39 -0.23
N ASP A 33 -2.05 12.93 0.87
CA ASP A 33 -1.02 11.88 0.88
C ASP A 33 -1.53 10.64 1.60
N TRP A 34 -1.30 9.46 1.00
CA TRP A 34 -1.68 8.19 1.59
C TRP A 34 -1.01 7.92 2.94
N LYS A 35 0.19 8.44 3.16
CA LYS A 35 0.84 8.40 4.47
C LYS A 35 0.01 9.12 5.54
N ASN A 36 -0.47 10.31 5.23
CA ASN A 36 -1.31 11.08 6.14
C ASN A 36 -2.69 10.43 6.34
N VAL A 37 -3.23 9.81 5.28
CA VAL A 37 -4.48 9.02 5.39
C VAL A 37 -4.27 7.80 6.29
N ALA A 38 -3.12 7.14 6.21
CA ALA A 38 -2.79 6.01 7.07
C ALA A 38 -2.65 6.44 8.53
N LEU A 39 -1.90 7.51 8.81
CA LEU A 39 -1.77 8.08 10.17
C LEU A 39 -3.13 8.51 10.72
N PHE A 40 -3.96 9.12 9.89
CA PHE A 40 -5.33 9.47 10.30
C PHE A 40 -6.13 8.23 10.67
N ALA A 41 -6.10 7.19 9.85
CA ALA A 41 -6.86 5.96 10.10
C ALA A 41 -6.38 5.21 11.36
N GLU A 42 -5.09 5.26 11.68
CA GLU A 42 -4.51 4.55 12.83
C GLU A 42 -4.61 5.36 14.13
N GLU A 43 -4.35 6.65 14.09
CA GLU A 43 -4.21 7.45 15.32
C GLU A 43 -5.44 8.31 15.62
N VAL A 44 -6.08 8.88 14.60
CA VAL A 44 -7.13 9.90 14.78
C VAL A 44 -8.51 9.30 14.69
N LEU A 45 -8.74 8.46 13.69
CA LEU A 45 -10.06 7.88 13.42
C LEU A 45 -10.64 7.11 14.62
N PRO A 46 -9.89 6.26 15.34
CA PRO A 46 -10.41 5.57 16.51
C PRO A 46 -10.81 6.53 17.67
N HIS A 47 -10.13 7.67 17.78
CA HIS A 47 -10.48 8.71 18.74
C HIS A 47 -11.76 9.43 18.33
N TRP A 48 -11.87 9.77 17.06
CA TRP A 48 -13.07 10.43 16.53
C TRP A 48 -14.31 9.54 16.58
N GLU A 49 -14.19 8.23 16.33
CA GLU A 49 -15.30 7.27 16.46
C GLU A 49 -15.85 7.17 17.88
N ARG A 50 -15.02 7.43 18.89
CA ARG A 50 -15.47 7.49 20.30
C ARG A 50 -16.13 8.80 20.68
N SER A 51 -15.74 9.88 20.00
CA SER A 51 -16.19 11.25 20.32
C SER A 51 -17.32 11.76 19.45
N PHE A 52 -17.47 11.18 18.26
CA PHE A 52 -18.42 11.65 17.23
C PHE A 52 -19.14 10.50 16.55
N THR A 53 -20.35 10.75 16.08
CA THR A 53 -21.04 9.84 15.17
C THR A 53 -20.50 10.08 13.75
N LEU A 54 -19.67 9.17 13.28
CA LEU A 54 -19.05 9.27 11.94
C LEU A 54 -19.86 8.50 10.90
N GLN A 55 -20.14 9.16 9.79
CA GLN A 55 -20.74 8.53 8.63
C GLN A 55 -19.68 8.36 7.54
N PHE A 56 -19.55 7.13 7.04
CA PHE A 56 -18.57 6.78 6.00
C PHE A 56 -19.29 6.50 4.69
N GLU A 57 -18.82 7.11 3.62
CA GLU A 57 -19.32 6.90 2.27
C GLU A 57 -18.30 6.16 1.41
N GLY A 58 -18.80 5.33 0.49
CA GLY A 58 -17.99 4.59 -0.45
C GLY A 58 -16.88 3.77 0.23
N ASP A 59 -15.69 3.86 -0.34
CA ASP A 59 -14.51 3.12 0.11
C ASP A 59 -13.92 3.64 1.44
N ALA A 60 -14.36 4.81 1.95
CA ALA A 60 -13.91 5.32 3.25
C ALA A 60 -14.24 4.36 4.41
N LYS A 61 -15.24 3.49 4.25
CA LYS A 61 -15.56 2.41 5.21
C LYS A 61 -14.37 1.49 5.49
N LEU A 62 -13.50 1.30 4.49
CA LEU A 62 -12.34 0.43 4.60
C LEU A 62 -11.22 1.02 5.47
N LEU A 63 -11.25 2.33 5.76
CA LEU A 63 -10.29 2.97 6.67
C LEU A 63 -10.40 2.45 8.10
N ARG A 64 -11.59 1.99 8.51
CA ARG A 64 -11.82 1.38 9.82
C ARG A 64 -11.00 0.11 10.06
N HIS A 65 -10.61 -0.57 9.01
CA HIS A 65 -9.78 -1.78 9.11
C HIS A 65 -8.29 -1.46 9.31
N GLY A 66 -7.95 -0.16 9.38
CA GLY A 66 -6.56 0.27 9.48
C GLY A 66 -5.74 -0.10 8.24
N GLN A 67 -4.45 -0.17 8.44
CA GLN A 67 -3.48 -0.50 7.40
C GLN A 67 -3.21 -2.01 7.38
N ARG A 68 -3.48 -2.65 6.24
CA ARG A 68 -3.27 -4.09 6.06
C ARG A 68 -1.87 -4.37 5.53
N LYS A 69 -1.22 -5.38 6.07
CA LYS A 69 0.09 -5.83 5.60
C LYS A 69 -0.01 -6.49 4.23
N LEU A 70 0.91 -6.08 3.37
CA LEU A 70 1.10 -6.62 2.04
C LEU A 70 2.46 -7.32 2.00
N SER A 71 2.51 -8.56 1.54
CA SER A 71 3.76 -9.26 1.28
C SER A 71 4.08 -9.27 -0.21
N TRP A 72 5.37 -9.15 -0.51
CA TRP A 72 5.93 -9.25 -1.84
C TRP A 72 6.57 -10.62 -2.05
N GLU A 73 6.26 -11.24 -3.17
CA GLU A 73 6.79 -12.55 -3.54
C GLU A 73 7.31 -12.54 -4.97
N MET A 74 8.35 -13.32 -5.18
CA MET A 74 8.93 -13.57 -6.47
C MET A 74 8.80 -15.05 -6.81
N GLU A 75 8.31 -15.35 -8.00
CA GLU A 75 8.22 -16.69 -8.56
C GLU A 75 9.18 -16.79 -9.74
N ALA A 76 10.13 -17.73 -9.69
CA ALA A 76 10.97 -18.07 -10.82
C ALA A 76 10.38 -19.27 -11.54
N ARG A 77 10.24 -19.18 -12.86
CA ARG A 77 9.84 -20.29 -13.73
C ARG A 77 10.91 -20.50 -14.78
N SER A 78 11.35 -21.72 -14.96
CA SER A 78 12.17 -22.14 -16.08
C SER A 78 11.26 -22.66 -17.19
N ASN A 79 11.56 -22.35 -18.44
CA ASN A 79 10.95 -23.02 -19.58
C ASN A 79 11.92 -24.07 -20.15
N ASP A 80 11.43 -24.90 -21.09
CA ASP A 80 12.21 -25.96 -21.72
C ASP A 80 13.44 -25.45 -22.50
N GLU A 81 13.50 -24.15 -22.79
CA GLU A 81 14.61 -23.49 -23.48
C GLU A 81 15.70 -22.95 -22.54
N GLN A 82 15.67 -23.33 -21.26
CA GLN A 82 16.57 -22.85 -20.19
C GLN A 82 16.47 -21.33 -19.92
N GLU A 83 15.41 -20.68 -20.40
CA GLU A 83 15.13 -19.31 -20.05
C GLU A 83 14.41 -19.26 -18.69
N MET A 84 14.85 -18.35 -17.83
CA MET A 84 14.22 -18.12 -16.54
C MET A 84 13.39 -16.85 -16.58
N THR A 85 12.11 -16.97 -16.31
CA THR A 85 11.21 -15.82 -16.13
C THR A 85 10.95 -15.58 -14.65
N LEU A 86 11.06 -14.32 -14.25
CA LEU A 86 10.71 -13.88 -12.90
C LEU A 86 9.36 -13.18 -12.93
N ARG A 87 8.46 -13.64 -12.08
CA ARG A 87 7.13 -13.04 -11.92
C ARG A 87 6.98 -12.51 -10.50
N GLU A 88 6.83 -11.19 -10.38
CA GLU A 88 6.52 -10.58 -9.09
C GLU A 88 5.01 -10.65 -8.82
N SER A 89 4.66 -10.84 -7.56
CA SER A 89 3.29 -10.78 -7.07
C SER A 89 3.24 -10.19 -5.68
N PHE A 90 2.05 -9.70 -5.33
CA PHE A 90 1.77 -9.20 -4.00
C PHE A 90 0.62 -9.99 -3.40
N GLN A 91 0.74 -10.30 -2.12
CA GLN A 91 -0.29 -11.00 -1.37
C GLN A 91 -0.83 -10.13 -0.25
N LEU A 92 -2.13 -10.13 -0.10
CA LEU A 92 -2.86 -9.48 0.97
C LEU A 92 -3.62 -10.55 1.78
N GLY A 93 -2.98 -11.05 2.83
CA GLY A 93 -3.44 -12.27 3.49
C GLY A 93 -3.35 -13.46 2.54
N THR A 94 -4.48 -14.10 2.25
CA THR A 94 -4.57 -15.23 1.31
C THR A 94 -4.84 -14.81 -0.14
N HIS A 95 -5.05 -13.52 -0.40
CA HIS A 95 -5.41 -13.03 -1.73
C HIS A 95 -4.19 -12.53 -2.49
N ARG A 96 -3.94 -13.10 -3.67
CA ARG A 96 -2.95 -12.61 -4.61
C ARG A 96 -3.52 -11.42 -5.38
N LEU A 97 -2.81 -10.30 -5.37
CA LEU A 97 -3.21 -9.10 -6.08
C LEU A 97 -2.85 -9.19 -7.56
N GLY A 98 -3.72 -8.67 -8.42
CA GLY A 98 -3.49 -8.60 -9.86
C GLY A 98 -2.37 -7.65 -10.26
N SER A 99 -1.90 -7.78 -11.49
CA SER A 99 -0.79 -6.97 -12.05
C SER A 99 -1.10 -5.47 -12.11
N GLU A 100 -2.37 -5.08 -12.17
CA GLU A 100 -2.79 -3.69 -12.12
C GLU A 100 -2.45 -3.01 -10.79
N HIS A 101 -2.38 -3.77 -9.70
CA HIS A 101 -2.02 -3.26 -8.38
C HIS A 101 -0.51 -3.14 -8.20
N THR A 102 0.27 -3.99 -8.85
CA THR A 102 1.75 -3.97 -8.81
C THR A 102 2.32 -2.59 -9.14
N ARG A 103 1.79 -1.95 -10.19
CA ARG A 103 2.23 -0.61 -10.59
C ARG A 103 1.94 0.46 -9.54
N LYS A 104 0.80 0.38 -8.86
CA LYS A 104 0.45 1.32 -7.78
C LYS A 104 1.37 1.13 -6.58
N ILE A 105 1.63 -0.12 -6.20
CA ILE A 105 2.50 -0.45 -5.08
C ILE A 105 3.93 0.00 -5.39
N ALA A 106 4.43 -0.27 -6.61
CA ALA A 106 5.77 0.15 -7.03
C ALA A 106 5.99 1.66 -7.04
N ARG A 107 4.92 2.44 -7.18
CA ARG A 107 4.96 3.92 -7.14
C ARG A 107 4.68 4.49 -5.74
N ALA A 108 4.32 3.63 -4.80
CA ALA A 108 3.97 4.06 -3.46
C ALA A 108 5.22 4.47 -2.70
N ARG A 109 5.31 5.74 -2.32
CA ARG A 109 6.34 6.22 -1.41
C ARG A 109 6.15 5.54 -0.05
N ASN A 110 7.24 5.06 0.55
CA ASN A 110 7.22 4.34 1.84
C ASN A 110 6.34 3.07 1.85
N GLY A 111 6.12 2.45 0.69
CA GLY A 111 5.37 1.21 0.57
C GLY A 111 3.88 1.27 0.92
N THR A 112 3.34 2.46 1.23
CA THR A 112 1.92 2.63 1.62
C THR A 112 1.10 3.15 0.44
N THR A 113 0.00 2.49 0.13
CA THR A 113 -0.92 2.93 -0.92
C THR A 113 -2.36 2.49 -0.63
N TYR A 114 -3.28 3.02 -1.40
CA TYR A 114 -4.68 2.61 -1.35
C TYR A 114 -5.01 1.72 -2.56
N ILE A 115 -5.60 0.55 -2.28
CA ILE A 115 -6.09 -0.38 -3.30
C ILE A 115 -7.61 -0.45 -3.23
N ARG A 116 -8.26 -0.15 -4.34
CA ARG A 116 -9.72 -0.17 -4.42
C ARG A 116 -10.27 -1.54 -4.02
N GLY A 117 -11.28 -1.56 -3.17
CA GLY A 117 -11.87 -2.78 -2.62
C GLY A 117 -11.06 -3.46 -1.50
N HIS A 118 -9.79 -3.04 -1.29
CA HIS A 118 -8.93 -3.61 -0.25
C HIS A 118 -8.54 -2.60 0.84
N GLY A 119 -8.70 -1.30 0.59
CA GLY A 119 -8.37 -0.25 1.54
C GLY A 119 -6.90 0.15 1.54
N LEU A 120 -6.42 0.65 2.68
CA LEU A 120 -5.02 0.99 2.89
C LEU A 120 -4.19 -0.27 3.05
N VAL A 121 -3.12 -0.34 2.27
CA VAL A 121 -2.15 -1.43 2.32
C VAL A 121 -0.74 -0.87 2.46
N ARG A 122 0.10 -1.60 3.16
CA ARG A 122 1.51 -1.28 3.33
C ARG A 122 2.34 -2.52 3.09
N LEU A 123 3.37 -2.39 2.27
CA LEU A 123 4.37 -3.44 2.12
C LEU A 123 5.06 -3.69 3.47
N ASP A 124 5.29 -4.95 3.80
CA ASP A 124 5.98 -5.31 5.03
C ASP A 124 7.32 -4.57 5.10
N GLN A 125 7.61 -3.98 6.26
CA GLN A 125 8.80 -3.13 6.41
C GLN A 125 10.09 -3.89 6.11
N ASP A 126 10.13 -5.17 6.50
CA ASP A 126 11.29 -6.02 6.27
C ASP A 126 11.53 -6.31 4.78
N GLN A 127 10.49 -6.18 3.95
CA GLN A 127 10.56 -6.39 2.50
C GLN A 127 10.72 -5.10 1.71
N LEU A 128 10.48 -3.93 2.34
CA LEU A 128 10.43 -2.65 1.63
C LEU A 128 11.77 -2.31 0.97
N GLU A 129 12.88 -2.45 1.71
CA GLU A 129 14.22 -2.16 1.19
C GLU A 129 14.59 -3.09 0.05
N ASP A 130 14.27 -4.37 0.17
CA ASP A 130 14.53 -5.38 -0.85
C ASP A 130 13.69 -5.16 -2.09
N PHE A 131 12.42 -4.78 -1.91
CA PHE A 131 11.54 -4.43 -3.00
C PHE A 131 12.01 -3.17 -3.73
N GLU A 132 12.44 -2.12 -3.01
CA GLU A 132 13.01 -0.91 -3.60
C GLU A 132 14.31 -1.20 -4.35
N TRP A 133 15.17 -2.06 -3.79
CA TRP A 133 16.38 -2.52 -4.47
C TRP A 133 16.03 -3.25 -5.77
N TRP A 134 15.06 -4.17 -5.74
CA TRP A 134 14.58 -4.88 -6.91
C TRP A 134 14.06 -3.92 -7.97
N GLN A 135 13.18 -2.97 -7.60
CA GLN A 135 12.62 -2.00 -8.53
C GLN A 135 13.69 -1.16 -9.23
N ARG A 136 14.77 -0.81 -8.53
CA ARG A 136 15.90 -0.05 -9.10
C ARG A 136 16.76 -0.87 -10.06
N ASN A 137 16.90 -2.17 -9.80
CA ASN A 137 17.86 -3.02 -10.51
C ASN A 137 17.22 -3.94 -11.58
N ARG A 138 15.91 -4.14 -11.54
CA ARG A 138 15.23 -5.03 -12.51
C ARG A 138 15.32 -4.57 -13.97
N GLY A 139 15.62 -3.30 -14.24
CA GLY A 139 15.66 -2.76 -15.58
C GLY A 139 14.29 -2.77 -16.29
N ASP A 140 14.29 -2.97 -17.61
CA ASP A 140 13.04 -3.11 -18.36
C ASP A 140 12.37 -4.44 -18.02
N SER A 141 11.09 -4.39 -17.69
CA SER A 141 10.26 -5.54 -17.32
C SER A 141 10.13 -6.63 -18.41
N ARG A 142 10.64 -6.37 -19.60
CA ARG A 142 10.70 -7.30 -20.74
C ARG A 142 11.97 -8.15 -20.79
N ARG A 143 12.86 -7.97 -19.81
CA ARG A 143 14.12 -8.70 -19.77
C ARG A 143 13.85 -10.15 -19.36
N THR A 144 14.14 -11.11 -20.22
CA THR A 144 14.03 -12.54 -19.94
C THR A 144 15.32 -13.10 -19.34
N ASN A 145 16.47 -12.46 -19.61
CA ASN A 145 17.79 -12.90 -19.12
C ASN A 145 18.22 -12.06 -17.91
N TRP A 146 18.16 -12.65 -16.75
CA TRP A 146 18.58 -12.02 -15.49
C TRP A 146 20.03 -12.40 -15.15
N PRO A 147 20.87 -11.43 -14.74
CA PRO A 147 22.21 -11.75 -14.26
C PRO A 147 22.15 -12.74 -13.10
N ARG A 148 23.00 -13.75 -13.13
CA ARG A 148 23.02 -14.80 -12.10
C ARG A 148 23.14 -14.26 -10.69
N TYR A 149 23.92 -13.18 -10.47
CA TYR A 149 24.07 -12.57 -9.16
C TYR A 149 22.74 -12.00 -8.60
N MET A 150 21.84 -11.49 -9.46
CA MET A 150 20.52 -11.03 -9.04
C MET A 150 19.64 -12.19 -8.58
N LEU A 151 19.70 -13.32 -9.28
CA LEU A 151 18.96 -14.52 -8.90
C LEU A 151 19.45 -15.05 -7.55
N PHE A 152 20.77 -15.11 -7.35
CA PHE A 152 21.36 -15.49 -6.06
C PHE A 152 20.95 -14.54 -4.94
N SER A 153 20.94 -13.23 -5.19
CA SER A 153 20.50 -12.24 -4.20
C SER A 153 19.05 -12.43 -3.79
N LEU A 154 18.16 -12.68 -4.75
CA LEU A 154 16.74 -12.92 -4.49
C LEU A 154 16.53 -14.23 -3.73
N PHE A 155 17.24 -15.28 -4.12
CA PHE A 155 17.18 -16.59 -3.46
C PHE A 155 17.70 -16.52 -2.02
N ALA A 156 18.83 -15.87 -1.80
CA ALA A 156 19.42 -15.70 -0.48
C ALA A 156 18.54 -14.91 0.48
N ARG A 157 17.71 -14.00 -0.05
CA ARG A 157 16.75 -13.18 0.72
C ARG A 157 15.42 -13.89 1.00
N LYS A 158 15.26 -15.15 0.61
CA LYS A 158 14.05 -15.99 0.80
C LYS A 158 12.76 -15.47 0.15
N TYR A 159 12.84 -14.53 -0.78
CA TYR A 159 11.68 -14.02 -1.50
C TYR A 159 11.39 -14.77 -2.80
N LEU A 160 12.33 -15.59 -3.23
CA LEU A 160 12.21 -16.37 -4.44
C LEU A 160 11.66 -17.76 -4.10
N ASN A 161 10.40 -17.99 -4.41
CA ASN A 161 9.84 -19.33 -4.45
C ASN A 161 10.19 -19.98 -5.79
N ALA A 162 11.29 -20.74 -5.81
CA ALA A 162 11.60 -21.59 -6.94
C ALA A 162 10.66 -22.79 -6.90
N ARG A 163 9.75 -22.89 -7.85
CA ARG A 163 9.03 -24.13 -8.13
C ARG A 163 9.80 -24.84 -9.24
N PRO A 164 10.46 -25.97 -8.96
CA PRO A 164 10.90 -26.83 -10.03
C PRO A 164 9.64 -27.30 -10.75
N ASP A 165 9.57 -27.03 -12.04
CA ASP A 165 8.55 -27.64 -12.88
C ASP A 165 8.77 -29.15 -12.82
N GLY A 166 7.77 -29.88 -12.28
CA GLY A 166 7.72 -31.33 -12.30
C GLY A 166 7.37 -31.84 -13.67
#